data_90723c49e8898eedd3f260bbcebe3b03
#
_entry.id   90723c49e8898eedd3f260bbcebe3b03
#
_cell.length_a   1.000
_cell.length_b   1.000
_cell.length_c   1.000
_cell.angle_alpha   90.00
_cell.angle_beta   90.00
_cell.angle_gamma   90.00
#
_symmetry.space_group_name_H-M   'P 1'
#
loop_
_entity.id
_entity.type
_entity.pdbx_description
1 polymer ?
#
loop_
_entity_poly.entity_id
_entity_poly.type
_entity_poly.pdbx_seq_one_letter_code
_entity_poly.pdbx_strand_id
1 'polypeptide(L)'
;MTQKELINHALNNTFQKGRISVIESNLRGARFLYETKMQEQTFVEGRYTSNVFSSILLYLIFLEQVGTAFKPKNVHKKNNNRIVKALSYFPITEFPLTSSEKNAIKALRHALAHGMGLVNSDNRLRNPHKFSLHYFDNEVGKIIQLPRNSWDGRTFSDKSEDTNTIIYVNNLIKLAEKIYEKLINENANDNLELAIPEAEFKARFTIN
;
A
#
# COMPACT_ATOMS: atom_id res chain seq x y z
N MET A 1 29.00 3.71 6.17
CA MET A 1 27.85 2.97 5.60
C MET A 1 27.49 3.65 4.29
N THR A 2 27.55 2.92 3.20
CA THR A 2 27.13 3.43 1.87
C THR A 2 25.61 3.56 1.82
N GLN A 3 25.09 4.31 0.84
CA GLN A 3 23.63 4.42 0.64
C GLN A 3 22.99 3.05 0.35
N LYS A 4 23.67 2.20 -0.42
CA LYS A 4 23.23 0.83 -0.72
C LYS A 4 23.11 -0.02 0.56
N GLU A 5 24.10 0.05 1.45
CA GLU A 5 24.06 -0.64 2.74
C GLU A 5 22.92 -0.12 3.62
N LEU A 6 22.71 1.20 3.65
CA LEU A 6 21.62 1.80 4.42
C LEU A 6 20.24 1.32 3.93
N ILE A 7 20.04 1.29 2.61
CA ILE A 7 18.82 0.76 1.99
C ILE A 7 18.66 -0.72 2.34
N ASN A 8 19.73 -1.52 2.21
CA ASN A 8 19.68 -2.94 2.55
C ASN A 8 19.29 -3.17 4.02
N HIS A 9 19.88 -2.40 4.94
CA HIS A 9 19.50 -2.47 6.36
C HIS A 9 18.03 -2.10 6.59
N ALA A 10 17.52 -1.09 5.90
CA ALA A 10 16.14 -0.67 6.03
C ALA A 10 15.14 -1.72 5.51
N LEU A 11 15.48 -2.41 4.42
CA LEU A 11 14.61 -3.44 3.83
C LEU A 11 14.67 -4.78 4.57
N ASN A 12 15.83 -5.14 5.15
CA ASN A 12 16.04 -6.45 5.77
C ASN A 12 16.12 -6.41 7.31
N ASN A 13 15.89 -5.26 7.93
CA ASN A 13 16.03 -5.04 9.38
C ASN A 13 17.36 -5.56 9.97
N THR A 14 18.45 -5.38 9.24
CA THR A 14 19.80 -5.83 9.63
C THR A 14 20.61 -4.72 10.31
N PHE A 15 19.96 -3.69 10.83
CA PHE A 15 20.62 -2.65 11.62
C PHE A 15 21.30 -3.25 12.87
N GLN A 16 22.46 -2.68 13.22
CA GLN A 16 23.18 -3.09 14.45
C GLN A 16 22.32 -2.93 15.69
N LYS A 17 22.70 -3.66 16.78
CA LYS A 17 21.97 -3.76 18.05
C LYS A 17 21.15 -2.52 18.41
N GLY A 18 19.86 -2.73 18.62
CA GLY A 18 18.92 -1.74 19.13
C GLY A 18 18.25 -0.86 18.06
N ARG A 19 18.59 -0.98 16.79
CA ARG A 19 17.93 -0.21 15.73
C ARG A 19 16.97 -1.07 14.92
N ILE A 20 15.76 -0.59 14.74
CA ILE A 20 14.68 -1.27 14.02
C ILE A 20 14.29 -0.44 12.80
N SER A 21 14.13 -1.08 11.66
CA SER A 21 13.57 -0.45 10.47
C SER A 21 12.06 -0.29 10.62
N VAL A 22 11.56 0.93 10.52
CA VAL A 22 10.12 1.22 10.50
C VAL A 22 9.45 0.61 9.26
N ILE A 23 10.14 0.60 8.11
CA ILE A 23 9.62 0.08 6.83
C ILE A 23 9.41 -1.43 6.94
N GLU A 24 10.44 -2.17 7.35
CA GLU A 24 10.36 -3.63 7.50
C GLU A 24 9.42 -4.02 8.64
N SER A 25 9.44 -3.31 9.75
CA SER A 25 8.56 -3.55 10.89
C SER A 25 7.08 -3.40 10.53
N ASN A 26 6.72 -2.39 9.73
CA ASN A 26 5.36 -2.24 9.23
C ASN A 26 4.95 -3.39 8.31
N LEU A 27 5.84 -3.80 7.40
CA LEU A 27 5.56 -4.91 6.50
C LEU A 27 5.40 -6.23 7.26
N ARG A 28 6.26 -6.48 8.26
CA ARG A 28 6.15 -7.64 9.15
C ARG A 28 4.85 -7.63 9.94
N GLY A 29 4.46 -6.48 10.48
CA GLY A 29 3.18 -6.32 11.17
C GLY A 29 1.98 -6.58 10.25
N ALA A 30 2.03 -6.11 9.01
CA ALA A 30 1.00 -6.35 8.00
C ALA A 30 0.84 -7.85 7.70
N ARG A 31 1.96 -8.55 7.49
CA ARG A 31 2.01 -10.01 7.26
C ARG A 31 1.44 -10.78 8.44
N PHE A 32 1.89 -10.47 9.65
CA PHE A 32 1.42 -11.13 10.87
C PHE A 32 -0.10 -11.03 11.03
N LEU A 33 -0.66 -9.84 10.86
CA LEU A 33 -2.10 -9.62 10.98
C LEU A 33 -2.89 -10.32 9.86
N TYR A 34 -2.31 -10.45 8.67
CA TYR A 34 -2.93 -11.16 7.56
C TYR A 34 -2.88 -12.68 7.76
N GLU A 35 -1.73 -13.24 8.16
CA GLU A 35 -1.52 -14.67 8.38
C GLU A 35 -2.34 -15.20 9.56
N THR A 36 -2.43 -14.44 10.67
CA THR A 36 -3.25 -14.80 11.83
C THR A 36 -4.70 -15.02 11.44
N LYS A 37 -5.23 -14.22 10.49
CA LYS A 37 -6.57 -14.43 9.94
C LYS A 37 -6.71 -15.74 9.18
N MET A 38 -5.70 -16.13 8.39
CA MET A 38 -5.76 -17.35 7.57
C MET A 38 -5.71 -18.62 8.41
N GLN A 39 -5.17 -18.55 9.64
CA GLN A 39 -5.13 -19.66 10.58
C GLN A 39 -6.40 -19.77 11.46
N GLU A 40 -7.03 -18.64 11.76
CA GLU A 40 -8.28 -18.58 12.54
C GLU A 40 -9.51 -18.79 11.64
N GLN A 41 -9.52 -19.82 10.79
CA GLN A 41 -10.66 -20.15 9.90
C GLN A 41 -11.95 -20.59 10.63
N THR A 42 -12.26 -20.00 11.77
CA THR A 42 -13.59 -20.02 12.32
C THR A 42 -14.35 -18.81 11.76
N PHE A 43 -14.84 -18.98 10.53
CA PHE A 43 -15.83 -18.08 9.96
C PHE A 43 -17.10 -18.08 10.82
N VAL A 44 -17.22 -17.10 11.69
CA VAL A 44 -18.54 -16.64 12.09
C VAL A 44 -19.04 -15.82 10.90
N GLU A 45 -20.08 -16.32 10.24
CA GLU A 45 -20.70 -15.74 9.04
C GLU A 45 -20.66 -14.20 9.04
N GLY A 46 -19.99 -13.62 8.02
CA GLY A 46 -20.09 -12.19 7.69
C GLY A 46 -19.29 -11.21 8.54
N ARG A 47 -18.48 -11.63 9.51
CA ARG A 47 -17.67 -10.73 10.32
C ARG A 47 -16.20 -10.73 9.89
N TYR A 48 -15.80 -9.71 9.18
CA TYR A 48 -14.38 -9.42 8.97
C TYR A 48 -13.74 -9.03 10.32
N THR A 49 -12.68 -9.72 10.73
CA THR A 49 -11.97 -9.37 11.94
C THR A 49 -11.25 -8.03 11.77
N SER A 50 -11.15 -7.23 12.82
CA SER A 50 -10.42 -5.94 12.84
C SER A 50 -8.98 -6.05 12.31
N ASN A 51 -8.37 -7.23 12.41
CA ASN A 51 -7.02 -7.51 11.94
C ASN A 51 -6.85 -7.33 10.42
N VAL A 52 -7.88 -7.59 9.62
CA VAL A 52 -7.82 -7.43 8.17
C VAL A 52 -7.71 -5.97 7.76
N PHE A 53 -8.53 -5.10 8.34
CA PHE A 53 -8.45 -3.66 8.08
C PHE A 53 -7.09 -3.12 8.47
N SER A 54 -6.58 -3.54 9.64
CA SER A 54 -5.26 -3.16 10.13
C SER A 54 -4.15 -3.65 9.21
N SER A 55 -4.25 -4.89 8.71
CA SER A 55 -3.29 -5.44 7.75
C SER A 55 -3.28 -4.63 6.45
N ILE A 56 -4.44 -4.38 5.84
CA ILE A 56 -4.55 -3.57 4.62
C ILE A 56 -3.95 -2.18 4.85
N LEU A 57 -4.29 -1.54 5.97
CA LEU A 57 -3.77 -0.21 6.29
C LEU A 57 -2.24 -0.22 6.42
N LEU A 58 -1.65 -1.24 7.05
CA LEU A 58 -0.19 -1.36 7.17
C LEU A 58 0.48 -1.61 5.80
N TYR A 59 -0.12 -2.40 4.91
CA TYR A 59 0.38 -2.54 3.54
C TYR A 59 0.31 -1.22 2.76
N LEU A 60 -0.74 -0.43 2.93
CA LEU A 60 -0.85 0.89 2.31
C LEU A 60 0.14 1.90 2.91
N ILE A 61 0.42 1.83 4.22
CA ILE A 61 1.47 2.60 4.88
C ILE A 61 2.85 2.19 4.34
N PHE A 62 3.10 0.90 4.17
CA PHE A 62 4.33 0.41 3.54
C PHE A 62 4.51 1.02 2.14
N LEU A 63 3.49 1.00 1.28
CA LEU A 63 3.55 1.64 -0.05
C LEU A 63 3.82 3.15 0.05
N GLU A 64 3.24 3.84 1.04
CA GLU A 64 3.50 5.26 1.28
C GLU A 64 4.96 5.50 1.71
N GLN A 65 5.51 4.65 2.56
CA GLN A 65 6.92 4.68 2.98
C GLN A 65 7.85 4.43 1.79
N VAL A 66 7.55 3.43 0.97
CA VAL A 66 8.31 3.14 -0.27
C VAL A 66 8.38 4.36 -1.17
N GLY A 67 7.25 4.98 -1.49
CA GLY A 67 7.22 6.16 -2.36
C GLY A 67 7.79 7.44 -1.71
N THR A 68 8.01 7.43 -0.40
CA THR A 68 8.72 8.50 0.31
C THR A 68 10.22 8.27 0.29
N ALA A 69 10.64 7.03 0.57
CA ALA A 69 12.01 6.68 0.87
C ALA A 69 12.85 6.37 -0.37
N PHE A 70 12.26 5.76 -1.40
CA PHE A 70 12.98 5.14 -2.49
C PHE A 70 12.55 5.64 -3.87
N LYS A 71 13.50 5.66 -4.80
CA LYS A 71 13.27 5.84 -6.23
C LYS A 71 14.30 5.07 -7.06
N PRO A 72 13.96 4.65 -8.30
CA PRO A 72 14.98 4.17 -9.23
C PRO A 72 15.94 5.30 -9.62
N LYS A 73 17.23 5.01 -9.80
CA LYS A 73 18.28 6.00 -10.11
C LYS A 73 17.97 6.87 -11.33
N ASN A 74 17.30 6.35 -12.34
CA ASN A 74 17.05 7.03 -13.61
C ASN A 74 15.65 7.66 -13.73
N VAL A 75 14.93 7.82 -12.61
CA VAL A 75 13.56 8.36 -12.63
C VAL A 75 13.52 9.78 -12.09
N HIS A 76 13.16 10.73 -12.97
CA HIS A 76 13.00 12.15 -12.62
C HIS A 76 11.53 12.59 -12.53
N LYS A 77 10.57 11.66 -12.48
CA LYS A 77 9.14 11.99 -12.43
C LYS A 77 8.76 12.68 -11.12
N LYS A 78 8.21 13.88 -11.23
CA LYS A 78 7.60 14.60 -10.11
C LYS A 78 6.16 14.13 -9.93
N ASN A 79 5.90 13.32 -8.93
CA ASN A 79 4.55 13.06 -8.44
C ASN A 79 4.52 13.46 -6.96
N ASN A 80 3.49 14.17 -6.53
CA ASN A 80 3.42 14.66 -5.15
C ASN A 80 2.83 13.65 -4.18
N ASN A 81 2.16 12.61 -4.67
CA ASN A 81 1.57 11.59 -3.81
C ASN A 81 2.50 10.37 -3.65
N ARG A 82 2.75 9.98 -2.41
CA ARG A 82 3.71 8.94 -2.02
C ARG A 82 3.29 7.55 -2.49
N ILE A 83 2.02 7.16 -2.32
CA ILE A 83 1.53 5.86 -2.81
C ILE A 83 1.58 5.81 -4.33
N VAL A 84 1.14 6.87 -5.01
CA VAL A 84 1.20 6.93 -6.48
C VAL A 84 2.64 6.89 -6.98
N LYS A 85 3.61 7.47 -6.23
CA LYS A 85 5.05 7.30 -6.52
C LYS A 85 5.47 5.84 -6.45
N ALA A 86 5.20 5.14 -5.34
CA ALA A 86 5.55 3.74 -5.19
C ALA A 86 5.02 2.89 -6.34
N LEU A 87 3.73 3.01 -6.65
CA LEU A 87 3.06 2.28 -7.71
C LEU A 87 3.54 2.65 -9.13
N SER A 88 4.16 3.83 -9.31
CA SER A 88 4.65 4.30 -10.61
C SER A 88 6.15 4.06 -10.81
N TYR A 89 6.91 4.08 -9.74
CA TYR A 89 8.35 3.82 -9.76
C TYR A 89 8.67 2.33 -9.79
N PHE A 90 7.81 1.53 -9.16
CA PHE A 90 7.97 0.08 -9.05
C PHE A 90 6.77 -0.66 -9.66
N PRO A 91 6.48 -0.48 -10.97
CA PRO A 91 5.36 -1.15 -11.61
C PRO A 91 5.57 -2.67 -11.61
N ILE A 92 4.50 -3.42 -11.35
CA ILE A 92 4.46 -4.87 -11.40
C ILE A 92 3.67 -5.28 -12.64
N THR A 93 4.30 -6.06 -13.52
CA THR A 93 3.72 -6.43 -14.83
C THR A 93 2.43 -7.24 -14.70
N GLU A 94 2.36 -8.10 -13.67
CA GLU A 94 1.17 -8.94 -13.39
C GLU A 94 -0.03 -8.13 -12.88
N PHE A 95 0.23 -6.91 -12.39
CA PHE A 95 -0.77 -6.00 -11.83
C PHE A 95 -0.66 -4.61 -12.45
N PRO A 96 -1.00 -4.47 -13.74
CA PRO A 96 -0.97 -3.16 -14.40
C PRO A 96 -2.03 -2.24 -13.80
N LEU A 97 -1.64 -1.02 -13.43
CA LEU A 97 -2.51 -0.02 -12.84
C LEU A 97 -2.54 1.26 -13.67
N THR A 98 -3.73 1.70 -14.00
CA THR A 98 -3.99 3.03 -14.59
C THR A 98 -3.77 4.14 -13.55
N SER A 99 -3.69 5.38 -14.01
CA SER A 99 -3.58 6.55 -13.12
C SER A 99 -4.80 6.69 -12.19
N SER A 100 -5.99 6.38 -12.67
CA SER A 100 -7.22 6.42 -11.88
C SER A 100 -7.23 5.37 -10.77
N GLU A 101 -6.79 4.15 -11.07
CA GLU A 101 -6.69 3.06 -10.10
C GLU A 101 -5.65 3.35 -9.00
N LYS A 102 -4.49 3.91 -9.36
CA LYS A 102 -3.49 4.37 -8.38
C LYS A 102 -4.04 5.44 -7.44
N ASN A 103 -4.83 6.38 -7.97
CA ASN A 103 -5.50 7.40 -7.17
C ASN A 103 -6.59 6.82 -6.26
N ALA A 104 -7.31 5.80 -6.72
CA ALA A 104 -8.30 5.12 -5.88
C ALA A 104 -7.63 4.32 -4.74
N ILE A 105 -6.48 3.66 -4.97
CA ILE A 105 -5.67 3.04 -3.90
C ILE A 105 -5.22 4.09 -2.87
N LYS A 106 -4.79 5.28 -3.32
CA LYS A 106 -4.51 6.41 -2.42
C LYS A 106 -5.74 6.82 -1.61
N ALA A 107 -6.92 6.89 -2.25
CA ALA A 107 -8.17 7.25 -1.61
C ALA A 107 -8.59 6.20 -0.56
N LEU A 108 -8.35 4.90 -0.82
CA LEU A 108 -8.56 3.83 0.16
C LEU A 108 -7.70 4.04 1.42
N ARG A 109 -6.40 4.35 1.27
CA ARG A 109 -5.54 4.65 2.41
C ARG A 109 -6.07 5.82 3.23
N HIS A 110 -6.56 6.87 2.56
CA HIS A 110 -7.14 8.02 3.24
C HIS A 110 -8.42 7.65 4.00
N ALA A 111 -9.32 6.88 3.39
CA ALA A 111 -10.53 6.38 4.03
C ALA A 111 -10.22 5.55 5.29
N LEU A 112 -9.31 4.59 5.20
CA LEU A 112 -8.95 3.73 6.33
C LEU A 112 -8.23 4.48 7.46
N ALA A 113 -7.31 5.39 7.12
CA ALA A 113 -6.48 6.06 8.12
C ALA A 113 -7.17 7.25 8.80
N HIS A 114 -8.01 7.98 8.10
CA HIS A 114 -8.61 9.21 8.61
C HIS A 114 -10.14 9.12 8.76
N GLY A 115 -10.80 8.37 7.86
CA GLY A 115 -12.24 8.11 7.95
C GLY A 115 -12.58 6.92 8.84
N MET A 116 -11.60 6.14 9.27
CA MET A 116 -11.79 4.87 10.01
C MET A 116 -12.86 3.98 9.37
N GLY A 117 -12.94 3.98 8.02
CA GLY A 117 -13.97 3.28 7.28
C GLY A 117 -13.65 3.11 5.80
N LEU A 118 -14.68 2.74 5.05
CA LEU A 118 -14.59 2.42 3.62
C LEU A 118 -15.14 3.52 2.71
N VAL A 119 -15.21 4.74 3.19
CA VAL A 119 -15.72 5.88 2.45
C VAL A 119 -14.70 7.01 2.43
N ASN A 120 -14.43 7.53 1.26
CA ASN A 120 -13.68 8.76 1.07
C ASN A 120 -14.58 9.79 0.38
N SER A 121 -15.17 10.68 1.18
CA SER A 121 -16.07 11.74 0.73
C SER A 121 -15.43 13.13 0.77
N ASP A 122 -14.09 13.22 0.84
CA ASP A 122 -13.40 14.52 0.86
C ASP A 122 -13.76 15.33 -0.40
N ASN A 123 -14.47 16.46 -0.18
CA ASN A 123 -14.92 17.36 -1.25
C ASN A 123 -13.77 17.95 -2.09
N ARG A 124 -12.53 17.87 -1.59
CA ARG A 124 -11.31 18.25 -2.32
C ARG A 124 -10.84 17.18 -3.30
N LEU A 125 -11.38 15.95 -3.21
CA LEU A 125 -11.13 14.90 -4.16
C LEU A 125 -12.13 15.01 -5.31
N ARG A 126 -11.64 15.08 -6.53
CA ARG A 126 -12.48 15.14 -7.72
C ARG A 126 -13.40 13.93 -7.88
N ASN A 127 -13.04 12.80 -7.27
CA ASN A 127 -13.80 11.56 -7.34
C ASN A 127 -13.89 10.97 -5.92
N PRO A 128 -15.03 11.12 -5.22
CA PRO A 128 -15.28 10.43 -3.97
C PRO A 128 -15.41 8.91 -4.22
N HIS A 129 -15.01 8.11 -3.25
CA HIS A 129 -15.04 6.65 -3.34
C HIS A 129 -15.80 6.05 -2.17
N LYS A 130 -16.61 5.06 -2.48
CA LYS A 130 -17.22 4.12 -1.56
C LYS A 130 -16.62 2.74 -1.88
N PHE A 131 -15.90 2.14 -0.92
CA PHE A 131 -15.13 0.93 -1.14
C PHE A 131 -15.87 -0.33 -0.69
N SER A 132 -15.73 -1.40 -1.47
CA SER A 132 -16.05 -2.77 -1.09
C SER A 132 -14.76 -3.60 -1.10
N LEU A 133 -14.54 -4.42 -0.07
CA LEU A 133 -13.36 -5.27 0.05
C LEU A 133 -13.74 -6.71 -0.27
N HIS A 134 -13.14 -7.28 -1.31
CA HIS A 134 -13.37 -8.65 -1.77
C HIS A 134 -12.15 -9.52 -1.45
N TYR A 135 -12.35 -10.54 -0.64
CA TYR A 135 -11.27 -11.42 -0.14
C TYR A 135 -11.18 -12.74 -0.89
N PHE A 136 -12.30 -13.21 -1.46
CA PHE A 136 -12.41 -14.55 -2.05
C PHE A 136 -12.41 -14.52 -3.58
N ASP A 137 -12.67 -13.37 -4.18
CA ASP A 137 -12.68 -13.22 -5.62
C ASP A 137 -11.25 -13.10 -6.12
N ASN A 138 -10.77 -14.17 -6.73
CA ASN A 138 -9.47 -14.20 -7.39
C ASN A 138 -9.64 -13.81 -8.87
N GLU A 139 -10.08 -12.59 -9.16
CA GLU A 139 -9.92 -12.09 -10.53
C GLU A 139 -8.42 -11.97 -10.83
N VAL A 140 -7.97 -12.79 -11.78
CA VAL A 140 -6.55 -12.86 -12.16
C VAL A 140 -6.05 -11.47 -12.59
N GLY A 141 -5.00 -10.98 -11.92
CA GLY A 141 -4.34 -9.72 -12.29
C GLY A 141 -5.07 -8.43 -11.92
N LYS A 142 -6.26 -8.48 -11.32
CA LYS A 142 -7.05 -7.30 -10.99
C LYS A 142 -6.92 -6.94 -9.51
N ILE A 143 -6.50 -5.71 -9.22
CA ILE A 143 -6.37 -5.21 -7.85
C ILE A 143 -7.57 -4.39 -7.43
N ILE A 144 -8.11 -3.64 -8.38
CA ILE A 144 -9.19 -2.69 -8.16
C ILE A 144 -10.13 -2.69 -9.35
N GLN A 145 -11.40 -2.54 -9.08
CA GLN A 145 -12.41 -2.23 -10.08
C GLN A 145 -13.03 -0.89 -9.75
N LEU A 146 -12.86 0.06 -10.65
CA LEU A 146 -13.52 1.36 -10.54
C LEU A 146 -15.02 1.22 -10.79
N PRO A 147 -15.86 2.06 -10.16
CA PRO A 147 -17.30 2.02 -10.36
C PRO A 147 -17.68 2.36 -11.80
N ARG A 148 -18.77 1.76 -12.30
CA ARG A 148 -19.35 2.11 -13.61
C ARG A 148 -19.95 3.52 -13.59
N ASN A 149 -20.59 3.87 -12.48
CA ASN A 149 -21.19 5.17 -12.22
C ASN A 149 -20.44 5.86 -11.08
N SER A 150 -20.04 7.12 -11.26
CA SER A 150 -19.41 7.90 -10.20
C SER A 150 -20.37 8.04 -9.01
N TRP A 151 -19.88 7.73 -7.80
CA TRP A 151 -20.63 8.01 -6.60
C TRP A 151 -20.67 9.52 -6.33
N ASP A 152 -21.81 10.02 -5.86
CA ASP A 152 -22.03 11.46 -5.59
C ASP A 152 -21.35 12.00 -4.33
N GLY A 153 -20.78 11.12 -3.51
CA GLY A 153 -20.15 11.47 -2.23
C GLY A 153 -21.13 11.71 -1.09
N ARG A 154 -22.43 11.52 -1.29
CA ARG A 154 -23.49 11.87 -0.32
C ARG A 154 -24.51 10.75 -0.09
N THR A 155 -24.85 9.99 -1.12
CA THR A 155 -25.89 8.95 -1.04
C THR A 155 -25.31 7.66 -0.47
N PHE A 156 -25.33 7.50 0.85
CA PHE A 156 -24.78 6.34 1.56
C PHE A 156 -25.70 5.11 1.54
N SER A 157 -27.00 5.30 1.29
CA SER A 157 -27.99 4.22 1.20
C SER A 157 -27.90 3.42 -0.09
N ASP A 158 -27.25 3.95 -1.11
CA ASP A 158 -27.01 3.24 -2.37
C ASP A 158 -26.03 2.09 -2.14
N LYS A 159 -26.54 0.86 -2.21
CA LYS A 159 -25.75 -0.38 -2.09
C LYS A 159 -25.38 -0.99 -3.44
N SER A 160 -25.70 -0.29 -4.53
CA SER A 160 -25.36 -0.76 -5.89
C SER A 160 -23.87 -0.94 -6.04
N GLU A 161 -23.45 -2.08 -6.57
CA GLU A 161 -22.05 -2.32 -6.94
C GLU A 161 -21.59 -1.37 -8.05
N ASP A 162 -22.50 -0.83 -8.85
CA ASP A 162 -22.18 0.09 -9.92
C ASP A 162 -21.56 1.40 -9.43
N THR A 163 -21.77 1.77 -8.16
CA THR A 163 -21.19 2.96 -7.53
C THR A 163 -20.06 2.64 -6.55
N ASN A 164 -19.77 1.37 -6.32
CA ASN A 164 -18.69 0.94 -5.44
C ASN A 164 -17.35 0.79 -6.19
N THR A 165 -16.29 1.17 -5.51
CA THR A 165 -14.94 0.81 -5.90
C THR A 165 -14.58 -0.50 -5.20
N ILE A 166 -14.40 -1.57 -5.97
CA ILE A 166 -14.09 -2.89 -5.44
C ILE A 166 -12.57 -3.03 -5.31
N ILE A 167 -12.11 -3.50 -4.16
CA ILE A 167 -10.71 -3.84 -3.89
C ILE A 167 -10.57 -5.34 -3.72
N TYR A 168 -9.77 -5.98 -4.55
CA TYR A 168 -9.39 -7.38 -4.44
C TYR A 168 -8.21 -7.50 -3.47
N VAL A 169 -8.52 -7.76 -2.20
CA VAL A 169 -7.57 -7.62 -1.07
C VAL A 169 -6.35 -8.51 -1.25
N ASN A 170 -6.53 -9.78 -1.62
CA ASN A 170 -5.42 -10.71 -1.81
C ASN A 170 -4.45 -10.22 -2.91
N ASN A 171 -4.97 -9.62 -3.98
CA ASN A 171 -4.14 -9.10 -5.06
C ASN A 171 -3.45 -7.78 -4.67
N LEU A 172 -4.09 -6.92 -3.87
CA LEU A 172 -3.46 -5.73 -3.31
C LEU A 172 -2.27 -6.09 -2.41
N ILE A 173 -2.43 -7.12 -1.57
CA ILE A 173 -1.35 -7.64 -0.72
C ILE A 173 -0.22 -8.21 -1.58
N LYS A 174 -0.54 -9.05 -2.56
CA LYS A 174 0.45 -9.60 -3.51
C LYS A 174 1.20 -8.50 -4.26
N LEU A 175 0.52 -7.42 -4.67
CA LEU A 175 1.18 -6.27 -5.29
C LEU A 175 2.20 -5.63 -4.35
N ALA A 176 1.85 -5.41 -3.08
CA ALA A 176 2.75 -4.81 -2.11
C ALA A 176 3.97 -5.71 -1.84
N GLU A 177 3.77 -7.03 -1.72
CA GLU A 177 4.86 -8.00 -1.57
C GLU A 177 5.79 -8.02 -2.78
N LYS A 178 5.25 -8.02 -3.99
CA LYS A 178 6.07 -7.95 -5.22
C LYS A 178 6.84 -6.63 -5.36
N ILE A 179 6.27 -5.52 -4.87
CA ILE A 179 7.00 -4.25 -4.79
C ILE A 179 8.17 -4.39 -3.80
N TYR A 180 7.97 -5.04 -2.65
CA TYR A 180 9.06 -5.29 -1.71
C TYR A 180 10.16 -6.16 -2.34
N GLU A 181 9.83 -7.28 -2.98
CA GLU A 181 10.78 -8.13 -3.70
C GLU A 181 11.54 -7.34 -4.77
N LYS A 182 10.84 -6.49 -5.53
CA LYS A 182 11.44 -5.62 -6.53
C LYS A 182 12.44 -4.64 -5.91
N LEU A 183 12.13 -4.04 -4.76
CA LEU A 183 13.06 -3.15 -4.05
C LEU A 183 14.35 -3.87 -3.64
N ILE A 184 14.25 -5.09 -3.13
CA ILE A 184 15.42 -5.93 -2.80
C ILE A 184 16.28 -6.15 -4.05
N ASN A 185 15.66 -6.54 -5.15
CA ASN A 185 16.36 -6.81 -6.41
C ASN A 185 17.01 -5.53 -7.01
N GLU A 186 16.29 -4.41 -7.03
CA GLU A 186 16.81 -3.13 -7.52
C GLU A 186 17.98 -2.65 -6.66
N ASN A 187 17.92 -2.82 -5.33
CA ASN A 187 19.04 -2.49 -4.45
C ASN A 187 20.25 -3.41 -4.67
N ALA A 188 20.03 -4.71 -4.85
CA ALA A 188 21.10 -5.67 -5.15
C ALA A 188 21.84 -5.29 -6.45
N ASN A 189 21.10 -4.86 -7.47
CA ASN A 189 21.60 -4.44 -8.78
C ASN A 189 22.10 -2.98 -8.81
N ASP A 190 22.17 -2.30 -7.68
CA ASP A 190 22.58 -0.89 -7.57
C ASP A 190 21.72 0.09 -8.38
N ASN A 191 20.44 -0.23 -8.63
CA ASN A 191 19.49 0.59 -9.37
C ASN A 191 18.57 1.44 -8.47
N LEU A 192 18.69 1.28 -7.15
CA LEU A 192 17.86 1.96 -6.16
C LEU A 192 18.62 3.08 -5.47
N GLU A 193 17.96 4.21 -5.21
CA GLU A 193 18.52 5.31 -4.43
C GLU A 193 17.48 5.89 -3.46
N LEU A 194 17.93 6.64 -2.47
CA LEU A 194 17.06 7.38 -1.58
C LEU A 194 16.39 8.54 -2.33
N ALA A 195 15.07 8.67 -2.13
CA ALA A 195 14.27 9.78 -2.66
C ALA A 195 14.32 11.03 -1.76
N ILE A 196 14.90 10.90 -0.56
CA ILE A 196 15.07 11.96 0.45
C ILE A 196 16.51 11.96 0.97
N PRO A 197 17.00 13.04 1.58
CA PRO A 197 18.33 13.09 2.18
C PRO A 197 18.54 11.98 3.23
N GLU A 198 19.77 11.46 3.32
CA GLU A 198 20.10 10.36 4.23
C GLU A 198 19.78 10.66 5.70
N ALA A 199 20.03 11.88 6.16
CA ALA A 199 19.71 12.33 7.51
C ALA A 199 18.20 12.25 7.78
N GLU A 200 17.39 12.71 6.83
CA GLU A 200 15.93 12.64 6.91
C GLU A 200 15.45 11.18 6.87
N PHE A 201 16.05 10.34 6.01
CA PHE A 201 15.73 8.93 5.95
C PHE A 201 15.97 8.23 7.30
N LYS A 202 17.13 8.44 7.91
CA LYS A 202 17.45 7.88 9.23
C LYS A 202 16.49 8.36 10.30
N ALA A 203 16.16 9.65 10.33
CA ALA A 203 15.23 10.22 11.29
C ALA A 203 13.80 9.64 11.16
N ARG A 204 13.34 9.35 9.94
CA ARG A 204 11.97 8.87 9.69
C ARG A 204 11.83 7.35 9.82
N PHE A 205 12.84 6.58 9.43
CA PHE A 205 12.70 5.15 9.19
C PHE A 205 13.62 4.28 10.05
N THR A 206 14.32 4.86 11.01
CA THR A 206 15.12 4.12 12.00
C THR A 206 14.63 4.43 13.40
N ILE A 207 14.32 3.39 14.19
CA ILE A 207 14.05 3.51 15.62
C ILE A 207 15.33 3.10 16.36
N ASN A 208 15.79 3.96 17.27
CA ASN A 208 16.93 3.69 18.16
C ASN A 208 16.48 2.98 19.42
#